data_e041012fb8773f01e9c35093a4209c9b
#
_entry.id   e041012fb8773f01e9c35093a4209c9b
#
_cell.length_a   1.000
_cell.length_b   1.000
_cell.length_c   1.000
_cell.angle_alpha   90.00
_cell.angle_beta   90.00
_cell.angle_gamma   90.00
#
_symmetry.space_group_name_H-M   'P 1'
#
loop_
_entity.id
_entity.type
_entity.pdbx_description
1 polymer ?
#
loop_
_entity_poly.entity_id
_entity_poly.type
_entity_poly.pdbx_seq_one_letter_code
_entity_poly.pdbx_strand_id
1 'polypeptide(L)'
;MSEHTTMPLKKVAVIANSSAGKQTAQAKILAALQKKWPEAALYGVAGYGGELLQDTLPGPEAGAYLEKFSFVMESLVAREPDLLVTIGGDGTAAYAADWLLRRNMSVPMFGLGAGTANVGPIVTERDPENIPALEELVPEQMGAVEALTVDGQHIAYGFNDLVLGNTLLGSENGQMVTFEAYAMAAEGARRVCKCLPSIAGPDFTAEKNGAVLPTILPNVGQLVASTVERENYYGRAVTGLLCFTPGTPFQASVYVSTIPIITCEESPAGFEDWMCGAQLLLQPGDRLILRGLAPKVCAVADGNPYVLPGGNVLLQYKPNLLTVLKRR
;
A
#
# COMPACT_ATOMS: atom_id res chain seq x y z
N MET A 1 -24.51 -19.25 15.60
CA MET A 1 -23.14 -19.78 15.39
C MET A 1 -23.11 -20.23 13.95
N SER A 2 -22.55 -19.42 13.05
CA SER A 2 -22.35 -19.83 11.65
C SER A 2 -21.09 -20.71 11.61
N GLU A 3 -21.27 -21.94 11.14
CA GLU A 3 -20.16 -22.81 10.80
C GLU A 3 -19.34 -22.11 9.71
N HIS A 4 -18.20 -21.56 10.09
CA HIS A 4 -17.20 -21.11 9.13
C HIS A 4 -16.59 -22.36 8.50
N THR A 5 -17.07 -22.72 7.33
CA THR A 5 -16.44 -23.72 6.49
C THR A 5 -15.03 -23.22 6.17
N THR A 6 -14.03 -23.78 6.85
CA THR A 6 -12.62 -23.53 6.52
C THR A 6 -12.38 -24.05 5.11
N MET A 7 -12.11 -23.16 4.17
CA MET A 7 -11.68 -23.55 2.81
C MET A 7 -10.35 -24.33 2.96
N PRO A 8 -10.22 -25.51 2.39
CA PRO A 8 -8.95 -26.24 2.42
C PRO A 8 -7.92 -25.48 1.57
N LEU A 9 -7.00 -24.79 2.23
CA LEU A 9 -5.89 -24.07 1.60
C LEU A 9 -4.83 -25.09 1.17
N LYS A 10 -4.96 -25.63 -0.04
CA LYS A 10 -4.08 -26.68 -0.58
C LYS A 10 -2.96 -26.13 -1.45
N LYS A 11 -3.25 -25.15 -2.29
CA LYS A 11 -2.30 -24.52 -3.21
C LYS A 11 -1.96 -23.13 -2.70
N VAL A 12 -0.74 -22.94 -2.27
CA VAL A 12 -0.29 -21.66 -1.69
C VAL A 12 0.82 -21.07 -2.54
N ALA A 13 0.51 -19.98 -3.21
CA ALA A 13 1.49 -19.18 -3.93
C ALA A 13 2.29 -18.30 -2.96
N VAL A 14 3.60 -18.25 -3.13
CA VAL A 14 4.47 -17.43 -2.26
C VAL A 14 5.30 -16.49 -3.12
N ILE A 15 5.30 -15.21 -2.72
CA ILE A 15 6.17 -14.18 -3.28
C ILE A 15 7.00 -13.54 -2.17
N ALA A 16 8.32 -13.66 -2.24
CA ALA A 16 9.24 -12.99 -1.35
C ALA A 16 10.01 -11.91 -2.11
N ASN A 17 9.96 -10.68 -1.62
CA ASN A 17 10.70 -9.58 -2.25
C ASN A 17 12.17 -9.62 -1.84
N SER A 18 13.06 -9.94 -2.77
CA SER A 18 14.50 -10.02 -2.56
C SER A 18 15.15 -8.69 -2.10
N SER A 19 14.48 -7.55 -2.32
CA SER A 19 14.92 -6.23 -1.88
C SER A 19 14.50 -5.92 -0.43
N ALA A 20 13.56 -6.66 0.15
CA ALA A 20 13.06 -6.46 1.50
C ALA A 20 13.78 -7.40 2.47
N GLY A 21 14.66 -6.84 3.30
CA GLY A 21 15.37 -7.58 4.33
C GLY A 21 16.59 -8.39 3.84
N LYS A 22 17.27 -9.05 4.77
CA LYS A 22 18.39 -9.92 4.44
C LYS A 22 17.85 -11.24 3.85
N GLN A 23 18.41 -11.75 2.77
CA GLN A 23 18.05 -13.04 2.16
C GLN A 23 17.99 -14.19 3.19
N THR A 24 18.86 -14.15 4.20
CA THR A 24 18.85 -15.10 5.33
C THR A 24 17.56 -15.07 6.17
N ALA A 25 16.93 -13.90 6.30
CA ALA A 25 15.65 -13.80 7.02
C ALA A 25 14.51 -14.44 6.20
N GLN A 26 14.48 -14.20 4.90
CA GLN A 26 13.47 -14.79 4.01
C GLN A 26 13.57 -16.33 3.98
N ALA A 27 14.78 -16.87 3.90
CA ALA A 27 15.00 -18.32 3.93
C ALA A 27 14.48 -18.95 5.24
N LYS A 28 14.69 -18.30 6.39
CA LYS A 28 14.14 -18.76 7.68
C LYS A 28 12.61 -18.74 7.69
N ILE A 29 12.01 -17.66 7.17
CA ILE A 29 10.54 -17.52 7.10
C ILE A 29 9.95 -18.61 6.20
N LEU A 30 10.53 -18.86 5.03
CA LEU A 30 10.07 -19.89 4.10
C LEU A 30 10.18 -21.28 4.70
N ALA A 31 11.31 -21.60 5.37
CA ALA A 31 11.48 -22.85 6.07
C ALA A 31 10.47 -23.04 7.22
N ALA A 32 10.19 -21.98 7.97
CA ALA A 32 9.18 -21.99 9.02
C ALA A 32 7.77 -22.19 8.45
N LEU A 33 7.45 -21.56 7.32
CA LEU A 33 6.18 -21.72 6.61
C LEU A 33 5.98 -23.16 6.14
N GLN A 34 6.97 -23.76 5.48
CA GLN A 34 6.94 -25.15 5.03
C GLN A 34 6.74 -26.14 6.20
N LYS A 35 7.43 -25.88 7.31
CA LYS A 35 7.30 -26.70 8.52
C LYS A 35 5.92 -26.56 9.18
N LYS A 36 5.35 -25.36 9.16
CA LYS A 36 4.07 -25.06 9.82
C LYS A 36 2.88 -25.51 9.00
N TRP A 37 3.00 -25.50 7.66
CA TRP A 37 1.93 -25.88 6.71
C TRP A 37 2.32 -27.10 5.85
N PRO A 38 2.57 -28.27 6.48
CA PRO A 38 3.10 -29.44 5.77
C PRO A 38 2.14 -30.01 4.72
N GLU A 39 0.83 -29.79 4.87
CA GLU A 39 -0.21 -30.27 3.95
C GLU A 39 -0.45 -29.31 2.77
N ALA A 40 0.12 -28.10 2.79
CA ALA A 40 -0.03 -27.14 1.72
C ALA A 40 1.06 -27.32 0.65
N ALA A 41 0.65 -27.33 -0.62
CA ALA A 41 1.58 -27.28 -1.74
C ALA A 41 2.06 -25.83 -1.94
N LEU A 42 3.23 -25.51 -1.35
CA LEU A 42 3.85 -24.21 -1.48
C LEU A 42 4.66 -24.13 -2.78
N TYR A 43 4.42 -23.09 -3.57
CA TYR A 43 5.18 -22.83 -4.79
C TYR A 43 5.48 -21.35 -4.97
N GLY A 44 6.51 -21.03 -5.73
CA GLY A 44 6.99 -19.67 -5.93
C GLY A 44 7.79 -19.53 -7.21
N VAL A 45 8.19 -18.31 -7.52
CA VAL A 45 8.95 -17.96 -8.73
C VAL A 45 10.43 -17.75 -8.35
N ALA A 46 11.36 -18.29 -9.14
CA ALA A 46 12.80 -18.09 -8.93
C ALA A 46 13.17 -16.58 -8.97
N GLY A 47 14.05 -16.17 -8.05
CA GLY A 47 14.39 -14.77 -7.83
C GLY A 47 13.40 -14.01 -6.90
N TYR A 48 12.27 -14.66 -6.54
CA TYR A 48 11.27 -14.14 -5.61
C TYR A 48 10.97 -15.15 -4.49
N GLY A 49 11.98 -15.88 -4.06
CA GLY A 49 11.94 -16.86 -2.99
C GLY A 49 11.51 -18.26 -3.42
N GLY A 50 11.07 -18.45 -4.65
CA GLY A 50 10.64 -19.77 -5.16
C GLY A 50 11.74 -20.81 -5.14
N GLU A 51 12.99 -20.42 -5.35
CA GLU A 51 14.17 -21.30 -5.32
C GLU A 51 14.39 -21.99 -3.96
N LEU A 52 13.74 -21.53 -2.92
CA LEU A 52 13.76 -22.10 -1.57
C LEU A 52 12.56 -23.02 -1.29
N LEU A 53 11.67 -23.18 -2.26
CA LEU A 53 10.49 -24.05 -2.18
C LEU A 53 10.67 -25.31 -3.01
N GLN A 54 9.87 -26.33 -2.72
CA GLN A 54 9.93 -27.60 -3.47
C GLN A 54 9.46 -27.47 -4.91
N ASP A 55 8.50 -26.58 -5.14
CA ASP A 55 7.92 -26.30 -6.46
C ASP A 55 8.27 -24.86 -6.90
N THR A 56 9.27 -24.78 -7.76
CA THR A 56 9.84 -23.53 -8.25
C THR A 56 9.43 -23.29 -9.70
N LEU A 57 8.81 -22.14 -9.95
CA LEU A 57 8.52 -21.65 -11.31
C LEU A 57 9.71 -20.88 -11.88
N PRO A 58 9.87 -20.83 -13.23
CA PRO A 58 10.89 -20.02 -13.86
C PRO A 58 10.79 -18.54 -13.47
N GLY A 59 11.94 -17.91 -13.25
CA GLY A 59 12.01 -16.49 -12.94
C GLY A 59 11.85 -15.60 -14.18
N PRO A 60 11.55 -14.31 -13.99
CA PRO A 60 11.48 -13.34 -15.08
C PRO A 60 12.87 -13.10 -15.68
N GLU A 61 12.89 -12.83 -16.98
CA GLU A 61 14.07 -12.31 -17.66
C GLU A 61 14.42 -10.87 -17.23
N ALA A 62 15.44 -10.27 -17.85
CA ALA A 62 15.77 -8.87 -17.59
C ALA A 62 14.59 -7.95 -17.96
N GLY A 63 14.35 -6.91 -17.16
CA GLY A 63 13.26 -5.95 -17.38
C GLY A 63 13.09 -4.99 -16.20
N ALA A 64 12.17 -4.03 -16.34
CA ALA A 64 11.81 -3.11 -15.27
C ALA A 64 11.16 -3.85 -14.09
N TYR A 65 11.22 -3.26 -12.90
CA TYR A 65 10.69 -3.89 -11.68
C TYR A 65 9.21 -4.31 -11.81
N LEU A 66 8.37 -3.41 -12.31
CA LEU A 66 6.93 -3.69 -12.46
C LEU A 66 6.62 -4.77 -13.51
N GLU A 67 7.41 -4.83 -14.59
CA GLU A 67 7.27 -5.88 -15.59
C GLU A 67 7.61 -7.26 -15.00
N LYS A 68 8.72 -7.33 -14.27
CA LYS A 68 9.13 -8.55 -13.56
C LYS A 68 8.09 -8.96 -12.53
N PHE A 69 7.57 -7.99 -11.76
CA PHE A 69 6.55 -8.26 -10.75
C PHE A 69 5.25 -8.78 -11.39
N SER A 70 4.82 -8.17 -12.51
CA SER A 70 3.65 -8.66 -13.26
C SER A 70 3.84 -10.08 -13.76
N PHE A 71 5.01 -10.41 -14.33
CA PHE A 71 5.36 -11.77 -14.74
C PHE A 71 5.26 -12.77 -13.57
N VAL A 72 5.80 -12.39 -12.40
CA VAL A 72 5.75 -13.23 -11.19
C VAL A 72 4.29 -13.48 -10.78
N MET A 73 3.49 -12.44 -10.70
CA MET A 73 2.08 -12.55 -10.34
C MET A 73 1.30 -13.41 -11.34
N GLU A 74 1.52 -13.19 -12.66
CA GLU A 74 0.90 -14.01 -13.72
C GLU A 74 1.25 -15.48 -13.59
N SER A 75 2.55 -15.78 -13.34
CA SER A 75 3.03 -17.16 -13.16
C SER A 75 2.43 -17.83 -11.92
N LEU A 76 2.28 -17.09 -10.83
CA LEU A 76 1.70 -17.60 -9.59
C LEU A 76 0.19 -17.88 -9.74
N VAL A 77 -0.57 -16.93 -10.27
CA VAL A 77 -2.03 -17.06 -10.36
C VAL A 77 -2.50 -18.00 -11.45
N ALA A 78 -1.66 -18.27 -12.47
CA ALA A 78 -1.94 -19.28 -13.50
C ALA A 78 -2.15 -20.70 -12.95
N ARG A 79 -1.68 -20.96 -11.72
CA ARG A 79 -1.88 -22.23 -11.01
C ARG A 79 -3.13 -22.24 -10.10
N GLU A 80 -3.93 -21.18 -10.14
CA GLU A 80 -5.17 -21.05 -9.35
C GLU A 80 -4.91 -21.29 -7.85
N PRO A 81 -4.14 -20.41 -7.17
CA PRO A 81 -3.85 -20.56 -5.75
C PRO A 81 -5.09 -20.32 -4.89
N ASP A 82 -5.21 -21.08 -3.81
CA ASP A 82 -6.20 -20.85 -2.76
C ASP A 82 -5.80 -19.68 -1.86
N LEU A 83 -4.48 -19.36 -1.81
CA LEU A 83 -3.90 -18.31 -0.98
C LEU A 83 -2.65 -17.75 -1.64
N LEU A 84 -2.49 -16.43 -1.60
CA LEU A 84 -1.24 -15.74 -1.93
C LEU A 84 -0.55 -15.25 -0.65
N VAL A 85 0.63 -15.77 -0.38
CA VAL A 85 1.50 -15.32 0.72
C VAL A 85 2.51 -14.31 0.20
N THR A 86 2.56 -13.13 0.80
CA THR A 86 3.61 -12.14 0.54
C THR A 86 4.59 -12.08 1.69
N ILE A 87 5.89 -12.22 1.41
CA ILE A 87 6.98 -12.08 2.39
C ILE A 87 7.75 -10.81 2.04
N GLY A 88 7.55 -9.77 2.82
CA GLY A 88 8.13 -8.45 2.51
C GLY A 88 7.55 -7.35 3.39
N GLY A 89 7.62 -6.11 2.89
CA GLY A 89 6.97 -4.95 3.50
C GLY A 89 5.63 -4.63 2.83
N ASP A 90 5.01 -3.55 3.33
CA ASP A 90 3.72 -3.06 2.87
C ASP A 90 3.66 -2.83 1.36
N GLY A 91 4.72 -2.26 0.76
CA GLY A 91 4.77 -2.00 -0.69
C GLY A 91 4.66 -3.27 -1.53
N THR A 92 5.28 -4.39 -1.13
CA THR A 92 5.17 -5.67 -1.85
C THR A 92 3.75 -6.22 -1.76
N ALA A 93 3.17 -6.21 -0.56
CA ALA A 93 1.82 -6.68 -0.32
C ALA A 93 0.79 -5.82 -1.10
N ALA A 94 0.94 -4.50 -1.07
CA ALA A 94 0.08 -3.57 -1.80
C ALA A 94 0.17 -3.74 -3.32
N TYR A 95 1.37 -3.93 -3.89
CA TYR A 95 1.51 -4.23 -5.33
C TYR A 95 0.82 -5.52 -5.73
N ALA A 96 0.95 -6.57 -4.92
CA ALA A 96 0.28 -7.85 -5.18
C ALA A 96 -1.25 -7.69 -5.12
N ALA A 97 -1.76 -6.97 -4.13
CA ALA A 97 -3.19 -6.67 -3.99
C ALA A 97 -3.72 -5.84 -5.18
N ASP A 98 -3.04 -4.75 -5.53
CA ASP A 98 -3.42 -3.90 -6.67
C ASP A 98 -3.43 -4.70 -7.98
N TRP A 99 -2.43 -5.57 -8.18
CA TRP A 99 -2.34 -6.42 -9.36
C TRP A 99 -3.53 -7.40 -9.48
N LEU A 100 -3.93 -8.04 -8.37
CA LEU A 100 -5.10 -8.94 -8.31
C LEU A 100 -6.39 -8.17 -8.59
N LEU A 101 -6.59 -7.02 -7.93
CA LEU A 101 -7.81 -6.23 -8.03
C LEU A 101 -8.03 -5.66 -9.43
N ARG A 102 -6.98 -5.17 -10.10
CA ARG A 102 -7.07 -4.68 -11.49
C ARG A 102 -7.52 -5.77 -12.47
N ARG A 103 -7.32 -7.04 -12.14
CA ARG A 103 -7.71 -8.19 -12.95
C ARG A 103 -8.99 -8.87 -12.45
N ASN A 104 -9.69 -8.26 -11.48
CA ASN A 104 -10.89 -8.80 -10.84
C ASN A 104 -10.67 -10.22 -10.27
N MET A 105 -9.48 -10.48 -9.72
CA MET A 105 -9.14 -11.76 -9.13
C MET A 105 -9.39 -11.73 -7.62
N SER A 106 -10.00 -12.81 -7.10
CA SER A 106 -10.45 -12.94 -5.70
C SER A 106 -9.59 -13.95 -4.94
N VAL A 107 -8.27 -13.80 -4.97
CA VAL A 107 -7.35 -14.65 -4.21
C VAL A 107 -7.11 -14.05 -2.83
N PRO A 108 -7.42 -14.75 -1.72
CA PRO A 108 -7.08 -14.29 -0.39
C PRO A 108 -5.58 -14.08 -0.22
N MET A 109 -5.19 -13.11 0.60
CA MET A 109 -3.79 -12.79 0.87
C MET A 109 -3.42 -13.01 2.33
N PHE A 110 -2.17 -13.39 2.58
CA PHE A 110 -1.57 -13.43 3.90
C PHE A 110 -0.20 -12.77 3.85
N GLY A 111 -0.04 -11.65 4.54
CA GLY A 111 1.19 -10.88 4.55
C GLY A 111 2.08 -11.23 5.73
N LEU A 112 3.31 -11.64 5.46
CA LEU A 112 4.38 -11.87 6.45
C LEU A 112 5.37 -10.71 6.41
N GLY A 113 5.49 -9.98 7.51
CA GLY A 113 6.34 -8.81 7.63
C GLY A 113 7.83 -9.15 7.66
N ALA A 114 8.53 -8.87 6.57
CA ALA A 114 9.99 -8.96 6.48
C ALA A 114 10.62 -7.62 6.05
N GLY A 115 9.83 -6.58 5.93
CA GLY A 115 10.26 -5.22 5.61
C GLY A 115 10.64 -4.40 6.84
N THR A 116 11.00 -3.14 6.62
CA THR A 116 11.48 -2.23 7.68
C THR A 116 10.36 -1.71 8.59
N ALA A 117 9.18 -1.43 8.02
CA ALA A 117 8.07 -0.83 8.74
C ALA A 117 6.94 -1.84 9.06
N ASN A 118 6.42 -2.53 8.07
CA ASN A 118 5.35 -3.55 8.21
C ASN A 118 4.12 -3.03 8.98
N VAL A 119 3.66 -1.83 8.64
CA VAL A 119 2.61 -1.13 9.39
C VAL A 119 1.23 -1.22 8.74
N GLY A 120 1.19 -1.61 7.46
CA GLY A 120 -0.02 -1.68 6.68
C GLY A 120 -0.92 -2.87 7.05
N PRO A 121 -2.22 -2.79 6.73
CA PRO A 121 -3.20 -3.79 7.13
C PRO A 121 -3.09 -5.12 6.37
N ILE A 122 -2.46 -5.14 5.20
CA ILE A 122 -2.27 -6.39 4.42
C ILE A 122 -1.17 -7.27 5.04
N VAL A 123 -0.18 -6.67 5.71
CA VAL A 123 0.83 -7.41 6.47
C VAL A 123 0.22 -7.83 7.79
N THR A 124 -0.48 -8.96 7.79
CA THR A 124 -1.29 -9.44 8.89
C THR A 124 -0.51 -10.18 9.97
N GLU A 125 0.66 -10.72 9.64
CA GLU A 125 1.59 -11.30 10.61
C GLU A 125 2.92 -10.54 10.58
N ARG A 126 3.24 -9.88 11.70
CA ARG A 126 4.45 -9.05 11.85
C ARG A 126 5.59 -9.75 12.55
N ASP A 127 5.30 -10.87 13.20
CA ASP A 127 6.29 -11.75 13.77
C ASP A 127 6.49 -12.99 12.88
N PRO A 128 7.44 -12.94 11.93
CA PRO A 128 7.65 -14.02 10.99
C PRO A 128 8.17 -15.32 11.63
N GLU A 129 8.58 -15.29 12.91
CA GLU A 129 8.97 -16.48 13.66
C GLU A 129 7.75 -17.21 14.26
N ASN A 130 6.60 -16.52 14.35
CA ASN A 130 5.38 -17.02 14.95
C ASN A 130 4.25 -17.20 13.91
N ILE A 131 4.54 -17.94 12.84
CA ILE A 131 3.57 -18.23 11.78
C ILE A 131 2.40 -19.05 12.36
N PRO A 132 1.13 -18.62 12.19
CA PRO A 132 -0.04 -19.38 12.65
C PRO A 132 -0.21 -20.67 11.84
N ALA A 133 -0.91 -21.66 12.41
CA ALA A 133 -1.39 -22.78 11.65
C ALA A 133 -2.53 -22.37 10.70
N LEU A 134 -2.76 -23.09 9.61
CA LEU A 134 -3.77 -22.70 8.61
C LEU A 134 -5.18 -22.62 9.21
N GLU A 135 -5.49 -23.48 10.16
CA GLU A 135 -6.78 -23.52 10.87
C GLU A 135 -6.96 -22.36 11.87
N GLU A 136 -5.89 -21.67 12.22
CA GLU A 136 -5.92 -20.47 13.07
C GLU A 136 -6.22 -19.21 12.26
N LEU A 137 -6.16 -19.30 10.93
CA LEU A 137 -6.40 -18.17 10.04
C LEU A 137 -7.89 -17.98 9.77
N VAL A 138 -8.33 -16.73 9.85
CA VAL A 138 -9.70 -16.33 9.54
C VAL A 138 -9.70 -15.22 8.48
N PRO A 139 -10.66 -15.22 7.54
CA PRO A 139 -10.75 -14.20 6.52
C PRO A 139 -11.30 -12.89 7.10
N GLU A 140 -10.74 -11.78 6.67
CA GLU A 140 -11.20 -10.42 6.93
C GLU A 140 -11.26 -9.63 5.63
N GLN A 141 -12.32 -8.83 5.47
CA GLN A 141 -12.47 -7.94 4.33
C GLN A 141 -11.81 -6.61 4.60
N MET A 142 -10.98 -6.16 3.67
CA MET A 142 -10.29 -4.87 3.75
C MET A 142 -10.77 -3.91 2.69
N GLY A 143 -10.91 -2.63 3.08
CA GLY A 143 -11.11 -1.53 2.17
C GLY A 143 -9.79 -0.84 1.82
N ALA A 144 -9.86 0.09 0.86
CA ALA A 144 -8.74 0.94 0.46
C ALA A 144 -9.22 2.34 0.06
N VAL A 145 -8.30 3.30 0.10
CA VAL A 145 -8.47 4.56 -0.63
C VAL A 145 -8.02 4.33 -2.06
N GLU A 146 -8.92 4.57 -3.00
CA GLU A 146 -8.63 4.47 -4.42
C GLU A 146 -8.32 5.84 -5.01
N ALA A 147 -7.20 5.95 -5.73
CA ALA A 147 -6.91 7.05 -6.62
C ALA A 147 -7.33 6.69 -8.04
N LEU A 148 -8.05 7.60 -8.69
CA LEU A 148 -8.47 7.48 -10.09
C LEU A 148 -8.13 8.78 -10.84
N THR A 149 -8.07 8.69 -12.17
CA THR A 149 -8.19 9.88 -13.00
C THR A 149 -9.60 10.48 -12.85
N VAL A 150 -9.79 11.73 -13.23
CA VAL A 150 -11.11 12.40 -13.08
C VAL A 150 -12.19 11.76 -13.93
N ASP A 151 -11.81 11.13 -15.04
CA ASP A 151 -12.69 10.33 -15.91
C ASP A 151 -12.90 8.87 -15.42
N GLY A 152 -12.32 8.51 -14.27
CA GLY A 152 -12.61 7.27 -13.57
C GLY A 152 -11.67 6.10 -13.87
N GLN A 153 -10.54 6.32 -14.55
CA GLN A 153 -9.55 5.26 -14.73
C GLN A 153 -8.76 5.05 -13.44
N HIS A 154 -8.60 3.79 -13.06
CA HIS A 154 -7.86 3.43 -11.85
C HIS A 154 -6.37 3.78 -11.95
N ILE A 155 -5.83 4.36 -10.89
CA ILE A 155 -4.40 4.69 -10.71
C ILE A 155 -3.76 3.79 -9.66
N ALA A 156 -4.28 3.78 -8.43
CA ALA A 156 -3.70 3.03 -7.31
C ALA A 156 -4.71 2.79 -6.19
N TYR A 157 -4.46 1.74 -5.39
CA TYR A 157 -5.09 1.53 -4.09
C TYR A 157 -4.09 1.78 -2.96
N GLY A 158 -4.46 2.61 -1.98
CA GLY A 158 -3.76 2.77 -0.71
C GLY A 158 -4.52 2.04 0.40
N PHE A 159 -3.94 0.97 0.91
CA PHE A 159 -4.53 0.18 2.00
C PHE A 159 -4.15 0.74 3.37
N ASN A 160 -2.89 1.12 3.57
CA ASN A 160 -2.43 1.83 4.75
C ASN A 160 -2.56 3.34 4.55
N ASP A 161 -1.92 3.86 3.51
CA ASP A 161 -1.98 5.27 3.15
C ASP A 161 -1.84 5.51 1.64
N LEU A 162 -2.33 6.66 1.22
CA LEU A 162 -2.14 7.23 -0.09
C LEU A 162 -1.72 8.69 0.08
N VAL A 163 -0.48 8.98 -0.27
CA VAL A 163 0.12 10.30 -0.13
C VAL A 163 0.15 11.02 -1.47
N LEU A 164 -0.33 12.26 -1.53
CA LEU A 164 -0.05 13.15 -2.66
C LEU A 164 1.15 14.02 -2.32
N GLY A 165 2.22 13.84 -3.09
CA GLY A 165 3.49 14.52 -2.89
C GLY A 165 4.45 14.27 -4.05
N ASN A 166 5.59 14.93 -4.03
CA ASN A 166 6.66 14.71 -5.01
C ASN A 166 7.69 13.68 -4.55
N THR A 167 7.58 13.21 -3.29
CA THR A 167 8.59 12.34 -2.67
C THR A 167 7.98 11.10 -2.07
N LEU A 168 8.79 10.07 -1.91
CA LEU A 168 8.50 8.89 -1.10
C LEU A 168 9.69 8.57 -0.20
N LEU A 169 9.41 7.91 0.92
CA LEU A 169 10.44 7.42 1.83
C LEU A 169 11.03 6.11 1.33
N GLY A 170 12.34 5.99 1.44
CA GLY A 170 13.03 4.74 1.18
C GLY A 170 14.33 4.65 1.95
N SER A 171 15.02 3.51 1.81
CA SER A 171 16.31 3.28 2.47
C SER A 171 17.44 3.26 1.43
N GLU A 172 18.51 3.98 1.71
CA GLU A 172 19.77 3.94 0.96
C GLU A 172 20.92 3.79 1.94
N ASN A 173 21.75 2.76 1.75
CA ASN A 173 22.86 2.44 2.65
C ASN A 173 22.47 2.34 4.14
N GLY A 174 21.26 1.87 4.43
CA GLY A 174 20.73 1.73 5.79
C GLY A 174 20.20 3.02 6.42
N GLN A 175 20.21 4.13 5.70
CA GLN A 175 19.62 5.39 6.12
C GLN A 175 18.30 5.65 5.39
N MET A 176 17.34 6.26 6.09
CA MET A 176 16.11 6.74 5.48
C MET A 176 16.38 7.99 4.67
N VAL A 177 15.92 8.01 3.44
CA VAL A 177 16.04 9.15 2.51
C VAL A 177 14.72 9.37 1.77
N THR A 178 14.52 10.59 1.29
CA THR A 178 13.42 10.95 0.41
C THR A 178 13.84 10.82 -1.05
N PHE A 179 13.11 10.01 -1.82
CA PHE A 179 13.31 9.85 -3.26
C PHE A 179 12.26 10.63 -4.06
N GLU A 180 12.64 11.08 -5.25
CA GLU A 180 11.71 11.69 -6.21
C GLU A 180 10.70 10.64 -6.71
N ALA A 181 9.42 10.82 -6.32
CA ALA A 181 8.36 9.88 -6.66
C ALA A 181 8.13 9.78 -8.17
N TYR A 182 8.18 10.92 -8.88
CA TYR A 182 8.01 10.98 -10.32
C TYR A 182 9.13 10.23 -11.07
N ALA A 183 10.39 10.43 -10.68
CA ALA A 183 11.50 9.73 -11.30
C ALA A 183 11.40 8.20 -11.13
N MET A 184 10.95 7.75 -9.96
CA MET A 184 10.71 6.33 -9.74
C MET A 184 9.54 5.80 -10.56
N ALA A 185 8.42 6.52 -10.60
CA ALA A 185 7.20 6.09 -11.28
C ALA A 185 7.33 6.11 -12.82
N ALA A 186 7.90 7.19 -13.38
CA ALA A 186 7.95 7.40 -14.82
C ALA A 186 9.24 6.88 -15.50
N GLU A 187 10.36 6.88 -14.77
CA GLU A 187 11.69 6.59 -15.34
C GLU A 187 12.35 5.34 -14.72
N GLY A 188 11.79 4.79 -13.64
CA GLY A 188 12.39 3.71 -12.85
C GLY A 188 13.71 4.14 -12.15
N ALA A 189 13.94 5.45 -12.01
CA ALA A 189 15.17 6.02 -11.49
C ALA A 189 15.05 6.41 -10.02
N ARG A 190 16.07 6.07 -9.21
CA ARG A 190 16.20 6.51 -7.82
C ARG A 190 17.00 7.81 -7.76
N ARG A 191 16.35 8.90 -7.42
CA ARG A 191 16.98 10.20 -7.20
C ARG A 191 16.56 10.76 -5.86
N VAL A 192 17.51 11.10 -5.02
CA VAL A 192 17.24 11.81 -3.76
C VAL A 192 16.79 13.23 -4.09
N CYS A 193 15.70 13.68 -3.49
CA CYS A 193 15.23 15.05 -3.66
C CYS A 193 14.59 15.58 -2.37
N LYS A 194 14.32 16.87 -2.34
CA LYS A 194 13.57 17.52 -1.27
C LYS A 194 12.08 17.56 -1.58
N CYS A 195 11.27 17.60 -0.52
CA CYS A 195 9.85 17.84 -0.63
C CYS A 195 9.56 19.21 -1.26
N LEU A 196 8.52 19.27 -2.09
CA LEU A 196 7.99 20.56 -2.56
C LEU A 196 7.39 21.32 -1.38
N PRO A 197 7.52 22.67 -1.36
CA PRO A 197 6.85 23.50 -0.35
C PRO A 197 5.32 23.49 -0.52
N SER A 198 4.83 23.20 -1.73
CA SER A 198 3.41 23.10 -2.04
C SER A 198 3.17 22.05 -3.12
N ILE A 199 2.15 21.22 -2.92
CA ILE A 199 1.59 20.34 -3.97
C ILE A 199 0.49 21.02 -4.78
N ALA A 200 0.03 22.20 -4.35
CA ALA A 200 -0.95 23.00 -5.08
C ALA A 200 -0.26 23.83 -6.17
N GLY A 201 -0.74 23.71 -7.40
CA GLY A 201 -0.43 24.65 -8.49
C GLY A 201 -1.29 25.92 -8.39
N PRO A 202 -1.12 26.84 -9.33
CA PRO A 202 -1.82 28.13 -9.30
C PRO A 202 -3.35 28.03 -9.40
N ASP A 203 -3.86 27.00 -10.08
CA ASP A 203 -5.30 26.75 -10.29
C ASP A 203 -5.82 25.60 -9.43
N PHE A 204 -5.20 25.37 -8.27
CA PHE A 204 -5.57 24.26 -7.38
C PHE A 204 -7.00 24.45 -6.85
N THR A 205 -7.80 23.41 -6.98
CA THR A 205 -9.15 23.31 -6.41
C THR A 205 -9.41 21.94 -5.82
N ALA A 206 -10.22 21.89 -4.77
CA ALA A 206 -10.71 20.67 -4.15
C ALA A 206 -12.25 20.69 -4.18
N GLU A 207 -12.85 19.57 -4.59
CA GLU A 207 -14.30 19.41 -4.70
C GLU A 207 -14.71 18.09 -4.05
N LYS A 208 -15.69 18.13 -3.14
CA LYS A 208 -16.30 16.91 -2.57
C LYS A 208 -17.75 16.82 -2.99
N ASN A 209 -18.11 15.74 -3.70
CA ASN A 209 -19.47 15.45 -4.15
C ASN A 209 -20.14 16.61 -4.95
N GLY A 210 -19.38 17.28 -5.80
CA GLY A 210 -19.86 18.41 -6.60
C GLY A 210 -19.81 19.77 -5.88
N ALA A 211 -19.45 19.81 -4.61
CA ALA A 211 -19.29 21.06 -3.85
C ALA A 211 -17.81 21.43 -3.74
N VAL A 212 -17.45 22.62 -4.21
CA VAL A 212 -16.10 23.16 -4.06
C VAL A 212 -15.84 23.44 -2.57
N LEU A 213 -14.72 22.88 -2.07
CA LEU A 213 -14.32 23.09 -0.69
C LEU A 213 -13.67 24.46 -0.51
N PRO A 214 -13.94 25.17 0.59
CA PRO A 214 -13.29 26.44 0.85
C PRO A 214 -11.79 26.25 1.07
N THR A 215 -10.98 27.18 0.59
CA THR A 215 -9.54 27.22 0.89
C THR A 215 -9.35 27.69 2.33
N ILE A 216 -9.18 26.75 3.23
CA ILE A 216 -9.02 27.04 4.69
C ILE A 216 -7.55 27.05 5.12
N LEU A 217 -6.64 26.57 4.29
CA LEU A 217 -5.22 26.51 4.58
C LEU A 217 -4.46 27.51 3.71
N PRO A 218 -3.45 28.20 4.26
CA PRO A 218 -2.63 29.14 3.51
C PRO A 218 -1.74 28.48 2.45
N ASN A 219 -1.49 27.18 2.60
CA ASN A 219 -0.70 26.36 1.69
C ASN A 219 -1.17 24.89 1.77
N VAL A 220 -0.87 24.12 0.74
CA VAL A 220 -1.07 22.67 0.69
C VAL A 220 0.29 22.01 0.48
N GLY A 221 0.99 21.69 1.58
CA GLY A 221 2.31 21.05 1.54
C GLY A 221 2.24 19.58 1.18
N GLN A 222 1.26 18.86 1.75
CA GLN A 222 1.04 17.43 1.48
C GLN A 222 -0.39 17.04 1.80
N LEU A 223 -0.86 15.98 1.15
CA LEU A 223 -2.13 15.34 1.47
C LEU A 223 -1.88 13.85 1.72
N VAL A 224 -2.45 13.33 2.81
CA VAL A 224 -2.40 11.91 3.17
C VAL A 224 -3.82 11.41 3.36
N ALA A 225 -4.18 10.36 2.63
CA ALA A 225 -5.43 9.65 2.80
C ALA A 225 -5.17 8.26 3.41
N SER A 226 -6.02 7.82 4.34
CA SER A 226 -5.89 6.53 5.00
C SER A 226 -7.26 5.94 5.31
N THR A 227 -7.36 4.62 5.33
CA THR A 227 -8.56 3.92 5.82
C THR A 227 -8.73 4.10 7.33
N VAL A 228 -9.98 4.09 7.80
CA VAL A 228 -10.35 4.22 9.23
C VAL A 228 -10.81 2.86 9.75
N GLU A 229 -10.00 1.84 9.64
CA GLU A 229 -10.34 0.52 10.17
C GLU A 229 -9.93 0.40 11.64
N ARG A 230 -10.83 -0.20 12.46
CA ARG A 230 -10.75 -0.13 13.93
C ARG A 230 -9.49 -0.75 14.53
N GLU A 231 -8.91 -1.76 13.86
CA GLU A 231 -7.82 -2.55 14.43
C GLU A 231 -6.42 -2.13 13.96
N ASN A 232 -6.32 -1.28 12.94
CA ASN A 232 -5.05 -0.86 12.36
C ASN A 232 -4.79 0.63 12.58
N TYR A 233 -4.08 0.98 13.67
CA TYR A 233 -3.88 2.36 14.10
C TYR A 233 -2.74 3.11 13.39
N TYR A 234 -1.91 2.45 12.60
CA TYR A 234 -0.65 3.05 12.17
C TYR A 234 -0.82 4.16 11.12
N GLY A 235 -1.56 3.93 10.06
CA GLY A 235 -1.87 4.98 9.07
C GLY A 235 -2.75 6.09 9.64
N ARG A 236 -3.53 5.80 10.68
CA ARG A 236 -4.41 6.76 11.36
C ARG A 236 -3.68 7.82 12.15
N ALA A 237 -2.51 7.50 12.72
CA ALA A 237 -1.68 8.46 13.43
C ALA A 237 -1.30 9.62 12.50
N VAL A 238 -0.99 9.30 11.25
CA VAL A 238 -0.61 10.27 10.23
C VAL A 238 -1.79 11.13 9.79
N THR A 239 -3.00 10.59 9.78
CA THR A 239 -4.22 11.33 9.41
C THR A 239 -4.91 12.03 10.58
N GLY A 240 -4.33 12.00 11.77
CA GLY A 240 -4.87 12.67 12.95
C GLY A 240 -6.13 12.04 13.54
N LEU A 241 -6.46 10.77 13.18
CA LEU A 241 -7.69 10.09 13.61
C LEU A 241 -7.59 9.34 14.93
N LEU A 242 -6.56 9.50 15.69
CA LEU A 242 -6.35 8.78 16.96
C LEU A 242 -7.46 8.98 17.98
N CYS A 243 -8.15 10.11 17.93
CA CYS A 243 -9.20 10.49 18.88
C CYS A 243 -10.62 10.33 18.31
N PHE A 244 -10.78 9.64 17.18
CA PHE A 244 -12.09 9.54 16.54
C PHE A 244 -13.01 8.55 17.26
N THR A 245 -14.27 8.95 17.46
CA THR A 245 -15.26 8.17 18.23
C THR A 245 -15.69 6.92 17.45
N PRO A 246 -15.76 5.75 18.07
CA PRO A 246 -16.34 4.55 17.48
C PRO A 246 -17.79 4.80 17.02
N GLY A 247 -18.16 4.21 15.87
CA GLY A 247 -19.53 4.33 15.33
C GLY A 247 -19.71 5.43 14.29
N THR A 248 -18.64 6.14 13.93
CA THR A 248 -18.65 7.08 12.79
C THR A 248 -18.91 6.34 11.48
N PRO A 249 -19.78 6.87 10.60
CA PRO A 249 -20.07 6.26 9.29
C PRO A 249 -18.91 6.40 8.28
N PHE A 250 -17.87 7.16 8.63
CA PHE A 250 -16.73 7.41 7.76
C PHE A 250 -15.77 6.22 7.78
N GLN A 251 -15.27 5.88 6.60
CA GLN A 251 -14.43 4.73 6.36
C GLN A 251 -13.01 5.11 5.91
N ALA A 252 -12.81 6.36 5.52
CA ALA A 252 -11.50 6.91 5.22
C ALA A 252 -11.37 8.36 5.70
N SER A 253 -10.14 8.76 5.97
CA SER A 253 -9.76 10.12 6.32
C SER A 253 -8.76 10.66 5.31
N VAL A 254 -8.89 11.92 4.96
CA VAL A 254 -7.93 12.68 4.18
C VAL A 254 -7.44 13.83 5.03
N TYR A 255 -6.16 13.85 5.32
CA TYR A 255 -5.49 14.92 6.06
C TYR A 255 -4.68 15.78 5.09
N VAL A 256 -4.94 17.08 5.10
CA VAL A 256 -4.23 18.09 4.30
C VAL A 256 -3.38 18.92 5.24
N SER A 257 -2.07 18.92 5.02
CA SER A 257 -1.11 19.68 5.84
C SER A 257 -0.54 20.87 5.06
N THR A 258 -0.20 21.94 5.76
CA THR A 258 0.50 23.09 5.18
C THR A 258 1.96 22.81 4.86
N ILE A 259 2.53 21.75 5.43
CA ILE A 259 3.91 21.30 5.20
C ILE A 259 3.94 19.80 4.86
N PRO A 260 5.02 19.30 4.24
CA PRO A 260 5.23 17.85 4.11
C PRO A 260 5.35 17.18 5.49
N ILE A 261 4.58 16.12 5.72
CA ILE A 261 4.57 15.35 6.98
C ILE A 261 5.17 13.94 6.81
N ILE A 262 5.08 13.37 5.62
CA ILE A 262 5.75 12.10 5.27
C ILE A 262 7.09 12.44 4.63
N THR A 263 8.08 12.69 5.45
CA THR A 263 9.44 13.08 5.04
C THR A 263 10.46 12.68 6.10
N CYS A 264 11.72 12.55 5.72
CA CYS A 264 12.85 12.43 6.65
C CYS A 264 13.70 13.72 6.67
N GLU A 265 13.20 14.82 6.11
CA GLU A 265 13.86 16.12 6.18
C GLU A 265 13.69 16.71 7.59
N GLU A 266 14.79 17.17 8.19
CA GLU A 266 14.77 17.80 9.53
C GLU A 266 14.03 19.13 9.53
N SER A 267 14.10 19.87 8.40
CA SER A 267 13.45 21.17 8.22
C SER A 267 12.84 21.23 6.81
N PRO A 268 11.67 20.62 6.60
CA PRO A 268 11.00 20.70 5.30
C PRO A 268 10.65 22.15 4.95
N ALA A 269 10.58 22.44 3.65
CA ALA A 269 10.25 23.78 3.15
C ALA A 269 8.90 24.26 3.72
N GLY A 270 8.88 25.49 4.24
CA GLY A 270 7.70 26.09 4.89
C GLY A 270 7.50 25.65 6.34
N PHE A 271 8.44 24.90 6.94
CA PHE A 271 8.39 24.57 8.36
C PHE A 271 8.59 25.84 9.21
N GLU A 272 7.67 26.04 10.13
CA GLU A 272 7.74 27.00 11.23
C GLU A 272 7.51 26.22 12.53
N ASP A 273 7.55 26.89 13.70
CA ASP A 273 7.33 26.22 14.99
C ASP A 273 5.92 25.63 15.16
N TRP A 274 5.03 25.88 14.20
CA TRP A 274 3.68 25.36 14.13
C TRP A 274 3.29 25.00 12.70
N MET A 275 2.36 24.05 12.57
CA MET A 275 1.76 23.68 11.28
C MET A 275 0.23 23.72 11.39
N CYS A 276 -0.42 24.03 10.28
CA CYS A 276 -1.86 23.89 10.13
C CYS A 276 -2.20 22.61 9.37
N GLY A 277 -3.32 22.03 9.70
CA GLY A 277 -3.90 20.92 8.95
C GLY A 277 -5.41 20.96 8.94
N ALA A 278 -5.98 20.36 7.92
CA ALA A 278 -7.43 20.17 7.79
C ALA A 278 -7.72 18.69 7.52
N GLN A 279 -8.82 18.20 8.08
CA GLN A 279 -9.25 16.82 7.92
C GLN A 279 -10.57 16.76 7.16
N LEU A 280 -10.63 15.85 6.21
CA LEU A 280 -11.85 15.45 5.50
C LEU A 280 -12.13 13.99 5.80
N LEU A 281 -13.41 13.66 5.98
CA LEU A 281 -13.85 12.28 6.17
C LEU A 281 -14.62 11.83 4.94
N LEU A 282 -14.35 10.61 4.46
CA LEU A 282 -14.98 10.02 3.31
C LEU A 282 -15.80 8.80 3.73
N GLN A 283 -17.05 8.77 3.27
CA GLN A 283 -17.92 7.59 3.30
C GLN A 283 -17.79 6.78 2.00
N PRO A 284 -18.24 5.53 1.97
CA PRO A 284 -18.42 4.81 0.71
C PRO A 284 -19.32 5.61 -0.23
N GLY A 285 -18.85 5.82 -1.45
CA GLY A 285 -19.54 6.61 -2.48
C GLY A 285 -19.17 8.09 -2.51
N ASP A 286 -18.50 8.64 -1.49
CA ASP A 286 -17.95 9.99 -1.56
C ASP A 286 -16.85 10.10 -2.62
N ARG A 287 -16.80 11.23 -3.29
CA ARG A 287 -15.84 11.58 -4.34
C ARG A 287 -15.13 12.86 -3.97
N LEU A 288 -13.82 12.81 -3.75
CA LEU A 288 -12.97 13.98 -3.55
C LEU A 288 -12.12 14.20 -4.81
N ILE A 289 -12.38 15.25 -5.53
CA ILE A 289 -11.64 15.61 -6.75
C ILE A 289 -10.67 16.74 -6.41
N LEU A 290 -9.40 16.53 -6.75
CA LEU A 290 -8.35 17.54 -6.65
C LEU A 290 -7.87 17.88 -8.06
N ARG A 291 -7.82 19.16 -8.40
CA ARG A 291 -7.37 19.64 -9.71
C ARG A 291 -6.25 20.65 -9.54
N GLY A 292 -5.42 20.78 -10.57
CA GLY A 292 -4.34 21.76 -10.57
C GLY A 292 -3.23 21.47 -9.57
N LEU A 293 -2.90 20.19 -9.37
CA LEU A 293 -1.71 19.79 -8.60
C LEU A 293 -0.44 20.26 -9.31
N ALA A 294 0.57 20.61 -8.53
CA ALA A 294 1.87 21.03 -9.02
C ALA A 294 2.53 19.94 -9.90
N PRO A 295 3.38 20.32 -10.88
CA PRO A 295 4.12 19.34 -11.68
C PRO A 295 4.92 18.34 -10.83
N LYS A 296 4.98 17.06 -11.29
CA LYS A 296 5.68 15.96 -10.62
C LYS A 296 5.07 15.51 -9.29
N VAL A 297 3.95 16.04 -8.87
CA VAL A 297 3.18 15.44 -7.78
C VAL A 297 2.66 14.07 -8.23
N CYS A 298 2.84 13.08 -7.39
CA CYS A 298 2.44 11.69 -7.60
C CYS A 298 1.45 11.25 -6.52
N ALA A 299 0.71 10.19 -6.80
CA ALA A 299 0.08 9.39 -5.77
C ALA A 299 1.11 8.34 -5.30
N VAL A 300 1.43 8.35 -4.04
CA VAL A 300 2.29 7.33 -3.40
C VAL A 300 1.41 6.47 -2.52
N ALA A 301 1.07 5.27 -2.98
CA ALA A 301 0.21 4.33 -2.28
C ALA A 301 1.05 3.24 -1.61
N ASP A 302 0.99 3.16 -0.29
CA ASP A 302 1.77 2.20 0.51
C ASP A 302 3.25 2.17 0.14
N GLY A 303 3.84 3.37 -0.10
CA GLY A 303 5.21 3.55 -0.53
C GLY A 303 5.50 3.33 -2.02
N ASN A 304 4.50 3.01 -2.84
CA ASN A 304 4.64 2.82 -4.29
C ASN A 304 4.17 4.08 -5.04
N PRO A 305 5.01 4.69 -5.90
CA PRO A 305 4.65 5.92 -6.59
C PRO A 305 3.94 5.65 -7.92
N TYR A 306 2.92 6.48 -8.21
CA TYR A 306 2.15 6.47 -9.44
C TYR A 306 2.02 7.89 -10.00
N VAL A 307 2.24 8.05 -11.30
CA VAL A 307 2.07 9.33 -11.99
C VAL A 307 0.60 9.73 -12.04
N LEU A 308 0.32 11.01 -11.80
CA LEU A 308 -1.01 11.60 -11.92
C LEU A 308 -1.18 12.25 -13.30
N PRO A 309 -1.97 11.68 -14.21
CA PRO A 309 -2.21 12.28 -15.53
C PRO A 309 -2.84 13.67 -15.41
N GLY A 310 -2.22 14.66 -16.02
CA GLY A 310 -2.74 16.04 -16.08
C GLY A 310 -2.79 16.77 -14.72
N GLY A 311 -2.11 16.29 -13.68
CA GLY A 311 -2.11 16.92 -12.36
C GLY A 311 -3.47 16.94 -11.67
N ASN A 312 -4.34 15.97 -11.97
CA ASN A 312 -5.67 15.84 -11.37
C ASN A 312 -5.87 14.44 -10.81
N VAL A 313 -6.64 14.32 -9.73
CA VAL A 313 -6.95 13.03 -9.11
C VAL A 313 -8.34 13.04 -8.48
N LEU A 314 -9.03 11.92 -8.57
CA LEU A 314 -10.22 11.59 -7.80
C LEU A 314 -9.84 10.58 -6.72
N LEU A 315 -10.13 10.90 -5.48
CA LEU A 315 -9.99 9.99 -4.33
C LEU A 315 -11.38 9.52 -3.86
N GLN A 316 -11.49 8.23 -3.58
CA GLN A 316 -12.69 7.64 -2.99
C GLN A 316 -12.33 6.47 -2.07
N TYR A 317 -13.19 6.16 -1.10
CA TYR A 317 -13.07 4.95 -0.29
C TYR A 317 -13.82 3.80 -0.93
N LYS A 318 -13.17 2.65 -1.06
CA LYS A 318 -13.75 1.39 -1.53
C LYS A 318 -13.76 0.36 -0.40
N PRO A 319 -14.94 -0.04 0.09
CA PRO A 319 -15.05 -1.09 1.09
C PRO A 319 -14.89 -2.49 0.49
N ASN A 320 -14.50 -3.45 1.31
CA ASN A 320 -14.54 -4.89 1.01
C ASN A 320 -13.86 -5.28 -0.32
N LEU A 321 -12.71 -4.69 -0.61
CA LEU A 321 -11.97 -4.91 -1.85
C LEU A 321 -11.14 -6.20 -1.83
N LEU A 322 -10.51 -6.46 -0.70
CA LEU A 322 -9.50 -7.52 -0.58
C LEU A 322 -9.83 -8.41 0.62
N THR A 323 -9.74 -9.73 0.42
CA THR A 323 -9.78 -10.67 1.54
C THR A 323 -8.35 -10.91 2.02
N VAL A 324 -8.08 -10.63 3.28
CA VAL A 324 -6.82 -11.03 3.94
C VAL A 324 -7.10 -12.10 4.98
N LEU A 325 -6.12 -12.95 5.20
CA LEU A 325 -6.17 -13.90 6.30
C LEU A 325 -5.38 -13.34 7.48
N LYS A 326 -5.96 -13.41 8.66
CA LYS A 326 -5.30 -13.03 9.90
C LYS A 326 -5.47 -14.11 10.96
N ARG A 327 -4.60 -14.11 11.96
CA ARG A 327 -4.77 -14.98 13.12
C ARG A 327 -6.08 -14.63 13.84
N ARG A 328 -6.81 -15.66 14.27
CA ARG A 328 -8.04 -15.55 15.06
C ARG A 328 -7.80 -14.87 16.41
#